data_2a04b0fa8f8c0d4725693919636af677
#
_entry.id   2a04b0fa8f8c0d4725693919636af677
#
_cell.length_a   1.000
_cell.length_b   1.000
_cell.length_c   1.000
_cell.angle_alpha   90.00
_cell.angle_beta   90.00
_cell.angle_gamma   90.00
#
_symmetry.space_group_name_H-M   'P 1'
#
loop_
_entity.id
_entity.type
_entity.pdbx_description
1 polymer ?
#
loop_
_entity_poly.entity_id
_entity_poly.type
_entity_poly.pdbx_seq_one_letter_code
_entity_poly.pdbx_strand_id
1 'polypeptide(L)'
;YHRSGKGVLVTTTTHMYVEADTDLSCDFFALRDKIIKDGYCMAGQKISEQSKPKMCGLPYDLLDRLIKDMPQALDYVIIEADGAKHHSLKYPAADEPVIYPLTTDVIIVLGTWEKGKLCKDVVFRYELMQNELGMAEDVVVDDSVIDMLRQVYVKKLRDSGFEGRISTYYR
;
A
#
# COMPACT_ATOMS: atom_id res chain seq x y z
N TYR A 1 5.92 -5.65 14.62
CA TYR A 1 5.34 -7.01 14.65
C TYR A 1 6.42 -8.08 14.79
N HIS A 2 7.50 -8.01 14.02
CA HIS A 2 8.64 -8.94 14.12
C HIS A 2 9.14 -9.15 15.56
N ARG A 3 9.17 -8.11 16.39
CA ARG A 3 9.56 -8.18 17.81
C ARG A 3 8.54 -8.87 18.73
N SER A 4 7.32 -9.15 18.24
CA SER A 4 6.24 -9.77 19.02
C SER A 4 6.10 -11.29 18.81
N GLY A 5 7.00 -11.91 18.06
CA GLY A 5 6.93 -13.33 17.69
C GLY A 5 5.84 -13.67 16.67
N LYS A 6 5.38 -12.67 15.90
CA LYS A 6 4.36 -12.81 14.86
C LYS A 6 5.00 -13.02 13.49
N GLY A 7 4.42 -13.92 12.69
CA GLY A 7 4.80 -14.13 11.30
C GLY A 7 4.20 -13.06 10.39
N VAL A 8 5.03 -12.35 9.64
CA VAL A 8 4.62 -11.23 8.79
C VAL A 8 5.18 -11.39 7.37
N LEU A 9 4.29 -11.34 6.39
CA LEU A 9 4.65 -11.20 4.98
C LEU A 9 4.34 -9.77 4.52
N VAL A 10 5.29 -9.13 3.84
CA VAL A 10 5.12 -7.82 3.22
C VAL A 10 5.23 -7.96 1.71
N THR A 11 4.27 -7.42 0.97
CA THR A 11 4.24 -7.42 -0.50
C THR A 11 3.51 -6.16 -1.01
N THR A 12 3.22 -6.10 -2.30
CA THR A 12 2.50 -4.98 -2.91
C THR A 12 1.51 -5.49 -3.97
N THR A 13 0.51 -4.70 -4.31
CA THR A 13 -0.28 -4.84 -5.54
C THR A 13 0.11 -3.80 -6.60
N THR A 14 1.11 -2.96 -6.28
CA THR A 14 1.65 -1.93 -7.16
C THR A 14 3.14 -2.21 -7.45
N HIS A 15 4.01 -1.22 -7.26
CA HIS A 15 5.46 -1.37 -7.44
C HIS A 15 6.21 -0.78 -6.25
N MET A 16 7.06 -1.58 -5.64
CA MET A 16 7.95 -1.18 -4.55
C MET A 16 9.42 -1.25 -4.97
N TYR A 17 10.29 -0.53 -4.25
CA TYR A 17 11.73 -0.78 -4.36
C TYR A 17 12.10 -2.09 -3.66
N VAL A 18 13.08 -2.78 -4.25
CA VAL A 18 13.67 -3.98 -3.65
C VAL A 18 14.61 -3.57 -2.52
N GLU A 19 14.36 -4.07 -1.32
CA GLU A 19 15.24 -3.92 -0.17
C GLU A 19 16.24 -5.07 -0.11
N ALA A 20 17.31 -4.94 0.69
CA ALA A 20 18.42 -5.89 0.71
C ALA A 20 18.03 -7.33 1.11
N ASP A 21 16.98 -7.48 1.92
CA ASP A 21 16.48 -8.76 2.43
C ASP A 21 15.20 -9.24 1.71
N THR A 22 14.81 -8.57 0.60
CA THR A 22 13.63 -8.94 -0.18
C THR A 22 13.84 -10.29 -0.86
N ASP A 23 12.87 -11.19 -0.71
CA ASP A 23 12.83 -12.45 -1.43
C ASP A 23 12.16 -12.28 -2.79
N LEU A 24 12.87 -12.60 -3.84
CA LEU A 24 12.42 -12.48 -5.23
C LEU A 24 12.24 -13.85 -5.92
N SER A 25 12.31 -14.94 -5.15
CA SER A 25 12.22 -16.30 -5.69
C SER A 25 10.82 -16.67 -6.18
N CYS A 26 9.79 -16.08 -5.58
CA CYS A 26 8.39 -16.48 -5.76
C CYS A 26 8.19 -18.00 -5.54
N ASP A 27 9.00 -18.59 -4.68
CA ASP A 27 8.91 -20.01 -4.30
C ASP A 27 8.21 -20.18 -2.97
N PHE A 28 7.15 -20.98 -2.95
CA PHE A 28 6.35 -21.22 -1.75
C PHE A 28 7.18 -21.71 -0.55
N PHE A 29 8.08 -22.68 -0.80
CA PHE A 29 8.85 -23.30 0.30
C PHE A 29 9.91 -22.36 0.84
N ALA A 30 10.58 -21.60 -0.03
CA ALA A 30 11.54 -20.58 0.37
C ALA A 30 10.88 -19.50 1.23
N LEU A 31 9.74 -18.96 0.79
CA LEU A 31 8.98 -17.94 1.54
C LEU A 31 8.47 -18.48 2.87
N ARG A 32 7.91 -19.70 2.88
CA ARG A 32 7.45 -20.38 4.11
C ARG A 32 8.59 -20.52 5.11
N ASP A 33 9.72 -21.08 4.69
CA ASP A 33 10.84 -21.37 5.56
C ASP A 33 11.44 -20.07 6.14
N LYS A 34 11.49 -19.00 5.33
CA LYS A 34 11.92 -17.69 5.78
C LYS A 34 10.96 -17.08 6.83
N ILE A 35 9.65 -17.15 6.60
CA ILE A 35 8.65 -16.66 7.55
C ILE A 35 8.73 -17.44 8.88
N ILE A 36 8.84 -18.77 8.82
CA ILE A 36 8.94 -19.62 10.02
C ILE A 36 10.22 -19.31 10.79
N LYS A 37 11.35 -19.17 10.09
CA LYS A 37 12.66 -18.96 10.70
C LYS A 37 12.82 -17.56 11.27
N ASP A 38 12.48 -16.54 10.48
CA ASP A 38 12.81 -15.15 10.75
C ASP A 38 11.61 -14.35 11.30
N GLY A 39 10.38 -14.91 11.23
CA GLY A 39 9.14 -14.23 11.59
C GLY A 39 8.77 -13.10 10.63
N TYR A 40 9.52 -12.89 9.54
CA TYR A 40 9.32 -11.79 8.59
C TYR A 40 9.85 -12.17 7.21
N CYS A 41 9.10 -11.76 6.19
CA CYS A 41 9.54 -11.82 4.80
C CYS A 41 8.95 -10.65 4.01
N MET A 42 9.79 -9.88 3.30
CA MET A 42 9.34 -9.02 2.21
C MET A 42 9.54 -9.78 0.92
N ALA A 43 8.50 -9.87 0.08
CA ALA A 43 8.56 -10.69 -1.13
C ALA A 43 7.80 -10.09 -2.31
N GLY A 44 8.29 -10.37 -3.52
CA GLY A 44 7.68 -9.94 -4.77
C GLY A 44 8.44 -10.44 -5.99
N GLN A 45 8.00 -10.03 -7.18
CA GLN A 45 8.64 -10.33 -8.45
C GLN A 45 9.49 -9.15 -8.92
N LYS A 46 10.74 -9.39 -9.27
CA LYS A 46 11.61 -8.35 -9.83
C LYS A 46 11.13 -7.93 -11.22
N ILE A 47 10.98 -6.63 -11.44
CA ILE A 47 10.49 -6.07 -12.71
C ILE A 47 11.48 -5.13 -13.39
N SER A 48 12.60 -4.79 -12.76
CA SER A 48 13.62 -3.93 -13.38
C SER A 48 15.03 -4.28 -12.90
N GLU A 49 16.01 -4.09 -13.81
CA GLU A 49 17.43 -4.29 -13.57
C GLU A 49 18.18 -2.96 -13.31
N GLN A 50 17.47 -1.87 -13.04
CA GLN A 50 18.05 -0.55 -12.80
C GLN A 50 18.87 -0.51 -11.50
N SER A 51 19.66 0.56 -11.31
CA SER A 51 20.48 0.79 -10.10
C SER A 51 19.66 0.77 -8.79
N LYS A 52 18.36 1.08 -8.88
CA LYS A 52 17.37 0.86 -7.82
C LYS A 52 16.30 -0.09 -8.35
N PRO A 53 16.47 -1.40 -8.18
CA PRO A 53 15.55 -2.37 -8.72
C PRO A 53 14.17 -2.24 -8.09
N LYS A 54 13.14 -2.51 -8.90
CA LYS A 54 11.75 -2.53 -8.44
C LYS A 54 11.19 -3.94 -8.51
N MET A 55 10.21 -4.20 -7.66
CA MET A 55 9.39 -5.39 -7.69
C MET A 55 7.91 -5.02 -7.85
N CYS A 56 7.13 -5.91 -8.44
CA CYS A 56 5.68 -5.99 -8.27
C CYS A 56 5.36 -7.06 -7.20
N GLY A 57 4.08 -7.19 -6.88
CA GLY A 57 3.63 -8.14 -5.86
C GLY A 57 3.84 -9.60 -6.22
N LEU A 58 3.61 -10.45 -5.24
CA LEU A 58 3.53 -11.89 -5.46
C LEU A 58 2.33 -12.23 -6.37
N PRO A 59 2.43 -13.32 -7.17
CA PRO A 59 1.27 -13.87 -7.84
C PRO A 59 0.15 -14.18 -6.83
N TYR A 60 -1.10 -13.89 -7.19
CA TYR A 60 -2.22 -14.05 -6.26
C TYR A 60 -2.44 -15.51 -5.84
N ASP A 61 -2.23 -16.46 -6.74
CA ASP A 61 -2.31 -17.89 -6.44
C ASP A 61 -1.27 -18.34 -5.41
N LEU A 62 -0.06 -17.79 -5.47
CA LEU A 62 0.98 -18.03 -4.47
C LEU A 62 0.63 -17.39 -3.13
N LEU A 63 0.10 -16.16 -3.16
CA LEU A 63 -0.34 -15.44 -1.96
C LEU A 63 -1.51 -16.15 -1.27
N ASP A 64 -2.51 -16.58 -2.05
CA ASP A 64 -3.64 -17.40 -1.58
C ASP A 64 -3.15 -18.69 -0.90
N ARG A 65 -2.17 -19.36 -1.51
CA ARG A 65 -1.59 -20.59 -0.97
C ARG A 65 -0.85 -20.33 0.34
N LEU A 66 -0.05 -19.27 0.44
CA LEU A 66 0.64 -18.90 1.68
C LEU A 66 -0.36 -18.64 2.82
N ILE A 67 -1.42 -17.89 2.54
CA ILE A 67 -2.45 -17.57 3.54
C ILE A 67 -3.19 -18.85 3.98
N LYS A 68 -3.53 -19.73 3.05
CA LYS A 68 -4.29 -20.96 3.31
C LYS A 68 -3.48 -22.01 4.05
N ASP A 69 -2.23 -22.22 3.62
CA ASP A 69 -1.41 -23.37 4.07
C ASP A 69 -0.54 -23.04 5.30
N MET A 70 -0.49 -21.75 5.72
CA MET A 70 0.33 -21.31 6.86
C MET A 70 -0.45 -20.60 7.98
N PRO A 71 -1.65 -21.05 8.38
CA PRO A 71 -2.50 -20.30 9.32
C PRO A 71 -1.91 -20.19 10.74
N GLN A 72 -0.91 -21.01 11.09
CA GLN A 72 -0.24 -20.99 12.41
C GLN A 72 1.09 -20.21 12.41
N ALA A 73 1.64 -19.92 11.23
CA ALA A 73 2.94 -19.26 11.08
C ALA A 73 2.87 -17.88 10.44
N LEU A 74 1.78 -17.59 9.72
CA LEU A 74 1.55 -16.30 9.05
C LEU A 74 0.38 -15.57 9.73
N ASP A 75 0.71 -14.62 10.60
CA ASP A 75 -0.29 -13.84 11.33
C ASP A 75 -0.79 -12.63 10.53
N TYR A 76 0.09 -12.02 9.73
CA TYR A 76 -0.22 -10.81 8.97
C TYR A 76 0.36 -10.85 7.57
N VAL A 77 -0.47 -10.43 6.62
CA VAL A 77 -0.03 -10.07 5.27
C VAL A 77 -0.25 -8.56 5.11
N ILE A 78 0.83 -7.82 4.92
CA ILE A 78 0.81 -6.36 4.74
C ILE A 78 1.08 -6.07 3.27
N ILE A 79 0.13 -5.40 2.63
CA ILE A 79 0.17 -5.14 1.19
C ILE A 79 0.15 -3.63 0.95
N GLU A 80 1.20 -3.10 0.29
CA GLU A 80 1.14 -1.75 -0.25
C GLU A 80 0.23 -1.74 -1.48
N ALA A 81 -0.89 -1.02 -1.39
CA ALA A 81 -1.93 -1.01 -2.41
C ALA A 81 -1.98 0.29 -3.23
N ASP A 82 -1.21 1.31 -2.84
CA ASP A 82 -1.27 2.63 -3.47
C ASP A 82 -0.01 3.48 -3.23
N GLY A 83 0.99 3.35 -4.09
CA GLY A 83 2.24 4.10 -4.01
C GLY A 83 2.08 5.58 -4.39
N ALA A 84 2.60 6.48 -3.56
CA ALA A 84 2.50 7.94 -3.73
C ALA A 84 3.75 8.61 -4.34
N LYS A 85 4.69 7.85 -4.92
CA LYS A 85 5.94 8.36 -5.53
C LYS A 85 6.70 9.36 -4.64
N HIS A 86 6.86 9.04 -3.37
CA HIS A 86 7.52 9.87 -2.35
C HIS A 86 6.77 11.12 -1.91
N HIS A 87 5.53 11.35 -2.37
CA HIS A 87 4.67 12.37 -1.79
C HIS A 87 3.98 11.82 -0.54
N SER A 88 3.67 12.71 0.39
CA SER A 88 2.98 12.38 1.65
C SER A 88 1.46 12.39 1.53
N LEU A 89 0.95 12.98 0.46
CA LEU A 89 -0.45 12.99 0.07
C LEU A 89 -0.58 12.57 -1.40
N LYS A 90 -1.71 11.95 -1.72
CA LYS A 90 -2.01 11.50 -3.09
C LYS A 90 -3.50 11.57 -3.36
N TYR A 91 -3.84 11.92 -4.58
CA TYR A 91 -5.19 11.71 -5.13
C TYR A 91 -5.19 10.41 -5.95
N PRO A 92 -6.03 9.42 -5.62
CA PRO A 92 -6.00 8.11 -6.28
C PRO A 92 -6.57 8.18 -7.70
N ALA A 93 -5.95 7.49 -8.65
CA ALA A 93 -6.48 7.33 -10.01
C ALA A 93 -7.76 6.46 -10.02
N ALA A 94 -8.40 6.34 -11.18
CA ALA A 94 -9.66 5.61 -11.32
C ALA A 94 -9.55 4.14 -10.87
N ASP A 95 -8.42 3.50 -11.17
CA ASP A 95 -8.09 2.10 -10.87
C ASP A 95 -7.37 1.90 -9.53
N GLU A 96 -7.24 2.93 -8.71
CA GLU A 96 -6.57 2.88 -7.40
C GLU A 96 -7.54 3.17 -6.24
N PRO A 97 -7.25 2.61 -5.06
CA PRO A 97 -6.19 1.64 -4.73
C PRO A 97 -6.49 0.23 -5.26
N VAL A 98 -5.42 -0.55 -5.55
CA VAL A 98 -5.56 -1.95 -6.01
C VAL A 98 -5.60 -2.87 -4.79
N ILE A 99 -6.80 -3.27 -4.39
CA ILE A 99 -7.00 -4.09 -3.18
C ILE A 99 -6.96 -5.57 -3.54
N TYR A 100 -6.12 -6.33 -2.81
CA TYR A 100 -6.09 -7.79 -2.91
C TYR A 100 -7.40 -8.39 -2.41
N PRO A 101 -8.00 -9.39 -3.11
CA PRO A 101 -9.37 -9.85 -2.83
C PRO A 101 -9.62 -10.37 -1.41
N LEU A 102 -8.63 -10.94 -0.74
CA LEU A 102 -8.76 -11.45 0.64
C LEU A 102 -8.37 -10.42 1.71
N THR A 103 -8.26 -9.13 1.35
CA THR A 103 -7.95 -8.06 2.30
C THR A 103 -9.10 -7.89 3.30
N THR A 104 -8.78 -7.90 4.59
CA THR A 104 -9.75 -7.71 5.68
C THR A 104 -9.77 -6.28 6.21
N ASP A 105 -8.63 -5.60 6.15
CA ASP A 105 -8.43 -4.28 6.74
C ASP A 105 -7.66 -3.37 5.79
N VAL A 106 -8.11 -2.14 5.64
CA VAL A 106 -7.40 -1.10 4.91
C VAL A 106 -7.03 0.04 5.86
N ILE A 107 -5.78 0.47 5.81
CA ILE A 107 -5.28 1.63 6.55
C ILE A 107 -4.92 2.71 5.52
N ILE A 108 -5.66 3.80 5.52
CA ILE A 108 -5.35 5.00 4.73
C ILE A 108 -4.31 5.80 5.51
N VAL A 109 -3.13 6.01 4.94
CA VAL A 109 -2.03 6.78 5.57
C VAL A 109 -1.97 8.16 4.93
N LEU A 110 -2.11 9.22 5.71
CA LEU A 110 -2.10 10.62 5.26
C LEU A 110 -1.05 11.43 6.01
N GLY A 111 -0.16 12.11 5.27
CA GLY A 111 0.91 12.96 5.83
C GLY A 111 0.38 14.32 6.24
N THR A 112 0.27 14.59 7.55
CA THR A 112 -0.24 15.85 8.08
C THR A 112 0.81 16.96 8.17
N TRP A 113 2.09 16.63 8.03
CA TRP A 113 3.20 17.62 8.05
C TRP A 113 3.25 18.51 6.80
N GLU A 114 2.40 18.25 5.81
CA GLU A 114 2.28 19.08 4.61
C GLU A 114 1.31 20.25 4.78
N LYS A 115 0.65 20.37 5.93
CA LYS A 115 -0.24 21.50 6.20
C LYS A 115 0.48 22.83 6.03
N GLY A 116 -0.21 23.79 5.40
CA GLY A 116 0.31 25.11 5.07
C GLY A 116 1.04 25.19 3.72
N LYS A 117 1.30 24.07 3.04
CA LYS A 117 1.88 24.04 1.69
C LYS A 117 0.79 24.02 0.62
N LEU A 118 1.12 24.47 -0.58
CA LEU A 118 0.19 24.40 -1.71
C LEU A 118 -0.05 22.94 -2.11
N CYS A 119 -1.30 22.57 -2.37
CA CYS A 119 -1.67 21.21 -2.77
C CYS A 119 -0.90 20.74 -4.01
N LYS A 120 -0.72 21.63 -5.00
CA LYS A 120 0.00 21.33 -6.24
C LYS A 120 1.46 20.90 -6.02
N ASP A 121 2.09 21.28 -4.91
CA ASP A 121 3.49 20.98 -4.63
C ASP A 121 3.67 19.66 -3.84
N VAL A 122 2.63 19.19 -3.14
CA VAL A 122 2.74 18.09 -2.18
C VAL A 122 1.75 16.94 -2.39
N VAL A 123 0.71 17.12 -3.20
CA VAL A 123 -0.25 16.06 -3.53
C VAL A 123 0.13 15.42 -4.85
N PHE A 124 0.51 14.14 -4.81
CA PHE A 124 0.72 13.39 -6.05
C PHE A 124 -0.59 13.28 -6.85
N ARG A 125 -0.55 13.59 -8.14
CA ARG A 125 -1.70 13.72 -9.06
C ARG A 125 -2.64 14.89 -8.71
N TYR A 126 -2.06 16.01 -8.34
CA TYR A 126 -2.83 17.22 -8.06
C TYR A 126 -3.71 17.64 -9.25
N GLU A 127 -3.21 17.56 -10.48
CA GLU A 127 -3.97 17.94 -11.68
C GLU A 127 -5.25 17.10 -11.83
N LEU A 128 -5.18 15.80 -11.49
CA LEU A 128 -6.36 14.94 -11.49
C LEU A 128 -7.36 15.39 -10.42
N MET A 129 -6.87 15.66 -9.20
CA MET A 129 -7.67 16.18 -8.10
C MET A 129 -8.34 17.51 -8.46
N GLN A 130 -7.59 18.43 -9.06
CA GLN A 130 -8.09 19.73 -9.51
C GLN A 130 -9.21 19.58 -10.53
N ASN A 131 -9.01 18.74 -11.53
CA ASN A 131 -9.99 18.53 -12.60
C ASN A 131 -11.28 17.87 -12.09
N GLU A 132 -11.19 16.86 -11.23
CA GLU A 132 -12.36 16.14 -10.73
C GLU A 132 -13.14 16.90 -9.65
N LEU A 133 -12.46 17.75 -8.85
CA LEU A 133 -13.07 18.46 -7.73
C LEU A 133 -13.28 19.95 -7.99
N GLY A 134 -12.81 20.48 -9.13
CA GLY A 134 -12.91 21.89 -9.46
C GLY A 134 -12.11 22.80 -8.53
N MET A 135 -10.95 22.36 -8.03
CA MET A 135 -10.17 23.11 -7.04
C MET A 135 -9.39 24.26 -7.67
N ALA A 136 -9.25 25.37 -6.94
CA ALA A 136 -8.39 26.47 -7.33
C ALA A 136 -6.90 26.10 -7.19
N GLU A 137 -6.02 26.76 -7.98
CA GLU A 137 -4.57 26.47 -7.99
C GLU A 137 -3.83 26.85 -6.70
N ASP A 138 -4.38 27.79 -5.94
CA ASP A 138 -3.79 28.32 -4.72
C ASP A 138 -4.27 27.65 -3.44
N VAL A 139 -4.97 26.52 -3.56
CA VAL A 139 -5.45 25.75 -2.39
C VAL A 139 -4.27 25.23 -1.58
N VAL A 140 -4.32 25.52 -0.29
CA VAL A 140 -3.33 25.10 0.71
C VAL A 140 -3.83 23.84 1.42
N VAL A 141 -2.94 22.92 1.74
CA VAL A 141 -3.26 21.74 2.56
C VAL A 141 -3.64 22.18 3.97
N ASP A 142 -4.87 21.91 4.34
CA ASP A 142 -5.44 22.07 5.68
C ASP A 142 -6.19 20.80 6.11
N ASP A 143 -6.87 20.85 7.24
CA ASP A 143 -7.65 19.71 7.74
C ASP A 143 -8.80 19.35 6.80
N SER A 144 -9.37 20.31 6.08
CA SER A 144 -10.47 20.06 5.13
C SER A 144 -9.99 19.31 3.90
N VAL A 145 -8.80 19.66 3.38
CA VAL A 145 -8.16 18.94 2.26
C VAL A 145 -7.78 17.51 2.67
N ILE A 146 -7.21 17.33 3.87
CA ILE A 146 -6.86 16.00 4.38
C ILE A 146 -8.11 15.13 4.57
N ASP A 147 -9.19 15.67 5.15
CA ASP A 147 -10.44 14.93 5.31
C ASP A 147 -11.11 14.64 3.96
N MET A 148 -11.08 15.56 3.03
CA MET A 148 -11.57 15.35 1.67
C MET A 148 -10.82 14.21 0.98
N LEU A 149 -9.48 14.16 1.04
CA LEU A 149 -8.69 13.04 0.50
C LEU A 149 -9.06 11.72 1.17
N ARG A 150 -9.22 11.70 2.50
CA ARG A 150 -9.71 10.53 3.25
C ARG A 150 -11.05 10.06 2.72
N GLN A 151 -12.01 10.96 2.52
CA GLN A 151 -13.35 10.63 2.02
C GLN A 151 -13.30 10.07 0.60
N VAL A 152 -12.45 10.60 -0.28
CA VAL A 152 -12.25 10.07 -1.64
C VAL A 152 -11.79 8.62 -1.58
N TYR A 153 -10.80 8.29 -0.73
CA TYR A 153 -10.35 6.90 -0.56
C TYR A 153 -11.44 6.00 -0.01
N VAL A 154 -12.14 6.43 1.04
CA VAL A 154 -13.25 5.65 1.62
C VAL A 154 -14.32 5.37 0.59
N LYS A 155 -14.72 6.40 -0.19
CA LYS A 155 -15.71 6.23 -1.25
C LYS A 155 -15.24 5.24 -2.31
N LYS A 156 -14.02 5.39 -2.84
CA LYS A 156 -13.47 4.47 -3.85
C LYS A 156 -13.41 3.02 -3.36
N LEU A 157 -12.99 2.80 -2.12
CA LEU A 157 -12.98 1.47 -1.49
C LEU A 157 -14.38 0.86 -1.41
N ARG A 158 -15.39 1.63 -1.00
CA ARG A 158 -16.77 1.15 -0.93
C ARG A 158 -17.37 0.93 -2.31
N ASP A 159 -17.12 1.83 -3.25
CA ASP A 159 -17.58 1.70 -4.64
C ASP A 159 -16.96 0.47 -5.35
N SER A 160 -15.73 0.07 -4.98
CA SER A 160 -15.09 -1.16 -5.47
C SER A 160 -15.62 -2.46 -4.83
N GLY A 161 -16.55 -2.37 -3.89
CA GLY A 161 -17.11 -3.51 -3.17
C GLY A 161 -16.33 -3.96 -1.95
N PHE A 162 -15.34 -3.18 -1.48
CA PHE A 162 -14.63 -3.53 -0.26
C PHE A 162 -15.53 -3.37 0.98
N GLU A 163 -15.81 -4.47 1.66
CA GLU A 163 -16.67 -4.52 2.86
C GLU A 163 -15.90 -4.56 4.19
N GLY A 164 -14.59 -4.76 4.13
CA GLY A 164 -13.71 -4.86 5.29
C GLY A 164 -13.60 -3.56 6.12
N ARG A 165 -12.78 -3.61 7.15
CA ARG A 165 -12.54 -2.46 8.02
C ARG A 165 -11.66 -1.41 7.31
N ILE A 166 -12.07 -0.15 7.39
CA ILE A 166 -11.29 1.00 6.92
C ILE A 166 -10.90 1.84 8.14
N SER A 167 -9.62 2.11 8.29
CA SER A 167 -9.09 3.02 9.29
C SER A 167 -8.17 4.06 8.66
N THR A 168 -7.88 5.14 9.36
CA THR A 168 -6.98 6.19 8.89
C THR A 168 -5.86 6.38 9.89
N TYR A 169 -4.65 6.49 9.39
CA TYR A 169 -3.48 6.88 10.17
C TYR A 169 -2.94 8.21 9.67
N TYR A 170 -2.92 9.19 10.56
CA TYR A 170 -2.36 10.51 10.31
C TYR A 170 -0.91 10.53 10.81
N ARG A 171 0.01 10.73 9.88
CA ARG A 171 1.44 10.78 10.18
C ARG A 171 1.93 12.22 10.22
#